data_7f3d5f470f66fbffb70194c2372da385
#
_entry.id   7f3d5f470f66fbffb70194c2372da385
#
_cell.length_a   1.000
_cell.length_b   1.000
_cell.length_c   1.000
_cell.angle_alpha   90.00
_cell.angle_beta   90.00
_cell.angle_gamma   90.00
#
_symmetry.space_group_name_H-M   'P 1'
#
loop_
_entity.id
_entity.type
_entity.pdbx_description
1 polymer ?
#
loop_
_entity_poly.entity_id
_entity_poly.type
_entity_poly.pdbx_seq_one_letter_code
_entity_poly.pdbx_strand_id
1 'polypeptide(L)'
;IYDRVDDADVKVTATAQIAQMYIRKQEIFTERKIYPYVQAEDLRLDLLPRLRRMAENNSGQNHPWNGMTDEELLRSAHLYGKDRMTGQQGFNLAAVMLLGKDDLIMDVVPAYVTDALLKRENVDRYDDREIIKTNLVESYERLMEFGRKHLPDKFFLEGDQRKSLRSIITREMIANTLIHREYTSTYQAKFVIERECMYVENANRATQTAVITLDNLEPNPKNPIIASFFRNIGYADQLGSGVRNLFKYSRYYSGREPEFVEGDIFRILVPLGGETEEIGSTTQSTTQSTTQSTTQSATQSDQWEQIKAVMAVIRQNPEFSQRQVAEQLGLNPNTVKYYFRKLQEQGQLKRMGSSRKGKWILEE
;
A
#
# COMPACT_ATOMS: atom_id res chain seq x y z
N ILE A 1 -15.74 -21.38 -18.12
CA ILE A 1 -15.02 -21.32 -16.85
C ILE A 1 -15.95 -20.63 -15.84
N TYR A 2 -15.94 -21.10 -14.60
CA TYR A 2 -16.73 -20.53 -13.52
C TYR A 2 -15.80 -20.08 -12.42
N ASP A 3 -16.09 -18.93 -11.82
CA ASP A 3 -15.41 -18.42 -10.62
C ASP A 3 -16.40 -18.47 -9.46
N ARG A 4 -15.91 -18.76 -8.26
CA ARG A 4 -16.73 -18.81 -7.06
C ARG A 4 -16.67 -17.45 -6.36
N VAL A 5 -17.82 -16.76 -6.35
CA VAL A 5 -17.98 -15.45 -5.72
C VAL A 5 -19.11 -15.57 -4.72
N ASP A 6 -18.84 -15.32 -3.45
CA ASP A 6 -19.82 -15.34 -2.34
C ASP A 6 -20.71 -16.61 -2.36
N ASP A 7 -20.08 -17.79 -2.41
CA ASP A 7 -20.75 -19.11 -2.47
C ASP A 7 -21.56 -19.41 -3.74
N ALA A 8 -21.54 -18.55 -4.75
CA ALA A 8 -22.18 -18.78 -6.04
C ALA A 8 -21.13 -19.03 -7.14
N ASP A 9 -21.41 -19.98 -8.04
CA ASP A 9 -20.60 -20.21 -9.22
C ASP A 9 -21.03 -19.26 -10.33
N VAL A 10 -20.19 -18.23 -10.59
CA VAL A 10 -20.42 -17.22 -11.63
C VAL A 10 -19.69 -17.61 -12.91
N LYS A 11 -20.42 -17.68 -14.04
CA LYS A 11 -19.81 -17.97 -15.34
C LYS A 11 -18.98 -16.80 -15.84
N VAL A 12 -17.68 -17.03 -16.01
CA VAL A 12 -16.74 -16.04 -16.55
C VAL A 12 -16.57 -16.25 -18.04
N THR A 13 -16.88 -15.23 -18.85
CA THR A 13 -16.81 -15.26 -20.31
C THR A 13 -15.78 -14.29 -20.89
N ALA A 14 -15.39 -13.25 -20.12
CA ALA A 14 -14.41 -12.27 -20.57
C ALA A 14 -13.00 -12.89 -20.61
N THR A 15 -12.34 -12.84 -21.76
CA THR A 15 -11.00 -13.42 -21.96
C THR A 15 -9.97 -12.92 -20.96
N ALA A 16 -10.00 -11.64 -20.61
CA ALA A 16 -9.11 -11.05 -19.62
C ALA A 16 -9.29 -11.66 -18.21
N GLN A 17 -10.55 -11.87 -17.78
CA GLN A 17 -10.85 -12.51 -16.49
C GLN A 17 -10.44 -13.98 -16.48
N ILE A 18 -10.66 -14.70 -17.58
CA ILE A 18 -10.23 -16.09 -17.75
C ILE A 18 -8.69 -16.19 -17.64
N ALA A 19 -7.96 -15.28 -18.29
CA ALA A 19 -6.51 -15.23 -18.21
C ALA A 19 -6.02 -14.96 -16.77
N GLN A 20 -6.67 -14.03 -16.06
CA GLN A 20 -6.37 -13.77 -14.65
C GLN A 20 -6.64 -14.98 -13.74
N MET A 21 -7.74 -15.70 -13.97
CA MET A 21 -8.03 -16.93 -13.23
C MET A 21 -6.97 -18.01 -13.47
N TYR A 22 -6.51 -18.15 -14.74
CA TYR A 22 -5.44 -19.07 -15.08
C TYR A 22 -4.13 -18.71 -14.37
N ILE A 23 -3.78 -17.43 -14.35
CA ILE A 23 -2.58 -16.91 -13.67
C ILE A 23 -2.66 -17.17 -12.17
N ARG A 24 -3.82 -16.93 -11.54
CA ARG A 24 -4.04 -17.22 -10.11
C ARG A 24 -3.88 -18.71 -9.79
N LYS A 25 -4.47 -19.58 -10.59
CA LYS A 25 -4.46 -21.05 -10.35
C LYS A 25 -3.12 -21.71 -10.61
N GLN A 26 -2.25 -21.13 -11.43
CA GLN A 26 -0.96 -21.70 -11.79
C GLN A 26 0.21 -21.11 -11.02
N GLU A 27 -0.03 -20.19 -10.07
CA GLU A 27 1.02 -19.48 -9.32
C GLU A 27 2.10 -18.88 -10.25
N ILE A 28 1.68 -18.40 -11.43
CA ILE A 28 2.61 -17.82 -12.40
C ILE A 28 3.08 -16.46 -11.91
N PHE A 29 4.36 -16.36 -11.62
CA PHE A 29 5.04 -15.10 -11.33
C PHE A 29 5.34 -14.36 -12.63
N THR A 30 4.62 -13.28 -12.93
CA THR A 30 4.79 -12.48 -14.16
C THR A 30 6.19 -11.91 -14.29
N GLU A 31 6.88 -11.64 -13.19
CA GLU A 31 8.28 -11.17 -13.19
C GLU A 31 9.25 -12.17 -13.85
N ARG A 32 8.87 -13.46 -13.97
CA ARG A 32 9.71 -14.51 -14.59
C ARG A 32 9.55 -14.62 -16.11
N LYS A 33 8.61 -13.87 -16.70
CA LYS A 33 8.42 -13.87 -18.15
C LYS A 33 9.69 -13.42 -18.85
N ILE A 34 10.20 -14.27 -19.78
CA ILE A 34 11.42 -13.99 -20.56
C ILE A 34 11.10 -13.08 -21.74
N TYR A 35 12.00 -12.15 -22.02
CA TYR A 35 11.99 -11.24 -23.17
C TYR A 35 13.26 -11.48 -23.99
N PRO A 36 13.25 -12.41 -24.99
CA PRO A 36 14.46 -12.85 -25.69
C PRO A 36 15.16 -11.77 -26.51
N TYR A 37 14.45 -10.68 -26.83
CA TYR A 37 14.98 -9.57 -27.60
C TYR A 37 15.73 -8.54 -26.75
N VAL A 38 15.60 -8.59 -25.41
CA VAL A 38 16.30 -7.70 -24.50
C VAL A 38 17.78 -8.09 -24.44
N GLN A 39 18.65 -7.11 -24.66
CA GLN A 39 20.10 -7.26 -24.62
C GLN A 39 20.71 -6.57 -23.39
N ALA A 40 21.97 -6.85 -23.12
CA ALA A 40 22.69 -6.24 -22.00
C ALA A 40 22.79 -4.71 -22.10
N GLU A 41 22.87 -4.21 -23.32
CA GLU A 41 22.95 -2.77 -23.65
C GLU A 41 21.65 -2.02 -23.31
N ASP A 42 20.53 -2.71 -23.21
CA ASP A 42 19.23 -2.14 -22.84
C ASP A 42 19.09 -1.98 -21.31
N LEU A 43 20.05 -2.52 -20.56
CA LEU A 43 20.06 -2.47 -19.10
C LEU A 43 21.08 -1.44 -18.56
N ARG A 44 20.79 -0.90 -17.39
CA ARG A 44 21.63 -0.01 -16.60
C ARG A 44 22.69 -0.81 -15.82
N LEU A 45 23.58 -1.52 -16.54
CA LEU A 45 24.65 -2.28 -15.94
C LEU A 45 25.69 -1.39 -15.22
N ASP A 46 25.71 -0.11 -15.53
CA ASP A 46 26.48 0.93 -14.81
C ASP A 46 26.10 1.04 -13.32
N LEU A 47 24.92 0.56 -12.93
CA LEU A 47 24.48 0.50 -11.53
C LEU A 47 25.14 -0.67 -10.76
N LEU A 48 25.58 -1.74 -11.42
CA LEU A 48 26.06 -2.96 -10.75
C LEU A 48 27.21 -2.74 -9.76
N PRO A 49 28.24 -1.91 -10.05
CA PRO A 49 29.28 -1.63 -9.06
C PRO A 49 28.76 -1.02 -7.77
N ARG A 50 27.73 -0.16 -7.84
CA ARG A 50 27.09 0.43 -6.69
C ARG A 50 26.24 -0.60 -5.94
N LEU A 51 25.48 -1.41 -6.65
CA LEU A 51 24.61 -2.45 -6.08
C LEU A 51 25.43 -3.54 -5.35
N ARG A 52 26.61 -3.89 -5.86
CA ARG A 52 27.56 -4.78 -5.16
C ARG A 52 27.99 -4.20 -3.81
N ARG A 53 28.39 -2.93 -3.78
CA ARG A 53 28.75 -2.24 -2.52
C ARG A 53 27.58 -2.18 -1.53
N MET A 54 26.36 -1.93 -2.03
CA MET A 54 25.17 -1.94 -1.18
C MET A 54 24.92 -3.32 -0.59
N ALA A 55 25.02 -4.38 -1.38
CA ALA A 55 24.84 -5.75 -0.93
C ALA A 55 25.90 -6.16 0.10
N GLU A 56 27.16 -5.75 -0.10
CA GLU A 56 28.24 -5.97 0.86
C GLU A 56 27.98 -5.26 2.20
N ASN A 57 27.60 -3.99 2.15
CA ASN A 57 27.29 -3.21 3.34
C ASN A 57 26.11 -3.81 4.12
N ASN A 58 25.11 -4.32 3.40
CA ASN A 58 23.91 -4.90 4.00
C ASN A 58 24.19 -6.29 4.63
N SER A 59 25.07 -7.10 4.03
CA SER A 59 25.43 -8.42 4.54
C SER A 59 26.47 -8.40 5.68
N GLY A 60 27.10 -7.25 5.92
CA GLY A 60 28.12 -7.06 6.95
C GLY A 60 29.50 -7.60 6.58
N GLN A 61 29.68 -8.45 5.58
CA GLN A 61 30.94 -8.88 4.95
C GLN A 61 30.71 -9.93 3.85
N ASN A 62 31.58 -9.94 2.81
CA ASN A 62 31.71 -11.01 1.80
C ASN A 62 30.41 -11.42 1.09
N HIS A 63 29.66 -10.46 0.58
CA HIS A 63 28.52 -10.80 -0.27
C HIS A 63 29.00 -11.52 -1.55
N PRO A 64 28.37 -12.64 -1.96
CA PRO A 64 28.83 -13.45 -3.11
C PRO A 64 28.97 -12.66 -4.41
N TRP A 65 28.18 -11.58 -4.59
CA TRP A 65 28.24 -10.76 -5.80
C TRP A 65 29.58 -10.06 -6.03
N ASN A 66 30.41 -9.87 -4.99
CA ASN A 66 31.71 -9.21 -5.14
C ASN A 66 32.71 -10.02 -5.95
N GLY A 67 32.64 -11.36 -5.88
CA GLY A 67 33.51 -12.25 -6.64
C GLY A 67 32.97 -12.66 -8.02
N MET A 68 31.76 -12.20 -8.39
CA MET A 68 31.10 -12.60 -9.63
C MET A 68 31.35 -11.58 -10.74
N THR A 69 31.44 -12.03 -11.98
CA THR A 69 31.28 -11.19 -13.16
C THR A 69 29.87 -10.61 -13.22
N ASP A 70 29.62 -9.63 -14.07
CA ASP A 70 28.26 -9.06 -14.21
C ASP A 70 27.27 -10.11 -14.72
N GLU A 71 27.68 -10.97 -15.65
CA GLU A 71 26.83 -12.06 -16.14
C GLU A 71 26.50 -13.07 -15.03
N GLU A 72 27.49 -13.48 -14.24
CA GLU A 72 27.27 -14.39 -13.11
C GLU A 72 26.36 -13.78 -12.04
N LEU A 73 26.50 -12.49 -11.76
CA LEU A 73 25.61 -11.78 -10.85
C LEU A 73 24.17 -11.78 -11.38
N LEU A 74 23.96 -11.43 -12.65
CA LEU A 74 22.62 -11.39 -13.26
C LEU A 74 21.96 -12.78 -13.25
N ARG A 75 22.73 -13.84 -13.48
CA ARG A 75 22.25 -15.23 -13.37
C ARG A 75 21.97 -15.62 -11.91
N SER A 76 22.86 -15.30 -10.99
CA SER A 76 22.70 -15.55 -9.55
C SER A 76 21.50 -14.83 -8.96
N ALA A 77 21.23 -13.61 -9.42
CA ALA A 77 20.04 -12.82 -9.05
C ALA A 77 18.77 -13.28 -9.77
N HIS A 78 18.81 -14.34 -10.58
CA HIS A 78 17.70 -14.85 -11.38
C HIS A 78 17.13 -13.84 -12.40
N LEU A 79 17.91 -12.88 -12.86
CA LEU A 79 17.50 -11.87 -13.84
C LEU A 79 17.69 -12.33 -15.28
N TYR A 80 18.60 -13.29 -15.49
CA TYR A 80 18.83 -13.95 -16.78
C TYR A 80 18.70 -15.45 -16.62
N GLY A 81 17.98 -16.11 -17.51
CA GLY A 81 17.77 -17.53 -17.42
C GLY A 81 17.07 -18.13 -18.64
N LYS A 82 16.67 -19.40 -18.49
CA LYS A 82 15.93 -20.15 -19.51
C LYS A 82 14.56 -20.54 -18.96
N ASP A 83 13.53 -20.18 -19.69
CA ASP A 83 12.20 -20.73 -19.45
C ASP A 83 12.18 -22.20 -19.92
N ARG A 84 11.98 -23.10 -18.99
CA ARG A 84 12.01 -24.55 -19.25
C ARG A 84 10.78 -25.05 -20.02
N MET A 85 9.68 -24.28 -20.00
CA MET A 85 8.46 -24.65 -20.72
C MET A 85 8.53 -24.26 -22.19
N THR A 86 9.01 -23.05 -22.47
CA THR A 86 9.10 -22.51 -23.83
C THR A 86 10.45 -22.76 -24.49
N GLY A 87 11.48 -23.06 -23.70
CA GLY A 87 12.88 -23.17 -24.15
C GLY A 87 13.56 -21.81 -24.40
N GLN A 88 12.85 -20.69 -24.28
CA GLN A 88 13.38 -19.34 -24.48
C GLN A 88 14.41 -19.00 -23.41
N GLN A 89 15.48 -18.32 -23.84
CA GLN A 89 16.53 -17.82 -22.94
C GLN A 89 16.66 -16.31 -23.10
N GLY A 90 16.91 -15.61 -22.01
CA GLY A 90 17.05 -14.16 -22.03
C GLY A 90 16.83 -13.53 -20.66
N PHE A 91 16.74 -12.20 -20.66
CA PHE A 91 16.35 -11.41 -19.50
C PHE A 91 14.85 -11.54 -19.24
N ASN A 92 14.47 -11.57 -17.97
CA ASN A 92 13.07 -11.64 -17.58
C ASN A 92 12.52 -10.23 -17.21
N LEU A 93 11.20 -10.18 -16.90
CA LEU A 93 10.58 -8.92 -16.50
C LEU A 93 11.22 -8.31 -15.24
N ALA A 94 11.67 -9.13 -14.29
CA ALA A 94 12.39 -8.62 -13.12
C ALA A 94 13.66 -7.86 -13.51
N ALA A 95 14.43 -8.36 -14.49
CA ALA A 95 15.61 -7.67 -15.02
C ALA A 95 15.25 -6.34 -15.67
N VAL A 96 14.20 -6.34 -16.51
CA VAL A 96 13.69 -5.12 -17.15
C VAL A 96 13.27 -4.10 -16.10
N MET A 97 12.53 -4.52 -15.08
CA MET A 97 12.04 -3.60 -14.06
C MET A 97 13.14 -3.12 -13.10
N LEU A 98 14.10 -3.97 -12.74
CA LEU A 98 15.19 -3.61 -11.82
C LEU A 98 16.29 -2.78 -12.46
N LEU A 99 16.64 -3.08 -13.71
CA LEU A 99 17.83 -2.54 -14.37
C LEU A 99 17.55 -1.98 -15.77
N GLY A 100 16.34 -2.02 -16.28
CA GLY A 100 16.03 -1.52 -17.61
C GLY A 100 16.29 -0.02 -17.75
N LYS A 101 16.70 0.42 -18.94
CA LYS A 101 16.62 1.83 -19.34
C LYS A 101 15.15 2.24 -19.50
N ASP A 102 14.86 3.53 -19.41
CA ASP A 102 13.47 4.05 -19.39
C ASP A 102 12.70 3.70 -20.67
N ASP A 103 13.37 3.74 -21.83
CA ASP A 103 12.80 3.35 -23.13
C ASP A 103 12.41 1.86 -23.15
N LEU A 104 13.31 0.97 -22.70
CA LEU A 104 13.00 -0.46 -22.59
C LEU A 104 11.80 -0.70 -21.66
N ILE A 105 11.77 -0.05 -20.49
CA ILE A 105 10.66 -0.22 -19.53
C ILE A 105 9.35 0.20 -20.18
N MET A 106 9.33 1.30 -20.90
CA MET A 106 8.12 1.81 -21.57
C MET A 106 7.69 0.92 -22.74
N ASP A 107 8.61 0.25 -23.41
CA ASP A 107 8.30 -0.72 -24.48
C ASP A 107 7.67 -2.01 -23.89
N VAL A 108 8.24 -2.51 -22.79
CA VAL A 108 7.80 -3.77 -22.18
C VAL A 108 6.56 -3.59 -21.31
N VAL A 109 6.48 -2.48 -20.57
CA VAL A 109 5.40 -2.16 -19.61
C VAL A 109 4.93 -0.71 -19.81
N PRO A 110 4.23 -0.40 -20.90
CA PRO A 110 3.90 0.98 -21.28
C PRO A 110 3.01 1.71 -20.25
N ALA A 111 2.29 0.98 -19.41
CA ALA A 111 1.46 1.55 -18.34
C ALA A 111 2.21 1.74 -17.01
N TYR A 112 3.51 1.43 -16.96
CA TYR A 112 4.28 1.57 -15.73
C TYR A 112 4.48 3.04 -15.36
N VAL A 113 3.86 3.42 -14.27
CA VAL A 113 3.98 4.76 -13.65
C VAL A 113 3.83 4.60 -12.14
N THR A 114 4.63 5.32 -11.38
CA THR A 114 4.38 5.58 -9.96
C THR A 114 4.25 7.09 -9.78
N ASP A 115 3.10 7.53 -9.27
CA ASP A 115 2.77 8.94 -9.09
C ASP A 115 2.95 9.32 -7.62
N ALA A 116 3.97 10.11 -7.30
CA ALA A 116 4.20 10.64 -5.97
C ALA A 116 3.52 12.00 -5.83
N LEU A 117 2.61 12.15 -4.88
CA LEU A 117 1.72 13.31 -4.75
C LEU A 117 1.78 13.87 -3.33
N LEU A 118 1.92 15.18 -3.20
CA LEU A 118 1.66 15.93 -1.98
C LEU A 118 0.30 16.63 -2.09
N LYS A 119 -0.61 16.41 -1.13
CA LYS A 119 -1.96 16.98 -1.07
C LYS A 119 -2.26 17.48 0.34
N ARG A 120 -1.65 18.56 0.78
CA ARG A 120 -1.86 19.13 2.12
C ARG A 120 -2.77 20.33 2.12
N GLU A 121 -2.59 21.23 1.16
CA GLU A 121 -3.34 22.47 1.04
C GLU A 121 -4.36 22.36 -0.09
N ASN A 122 -3.95 21.82 -1.24
CA ASN A 122 -4.85 21.59 -2.38
C ASN A 122 -5.40 20.17 -2.37
N VAL A 123 -6.66 20.02 -1.95
CA VAL A 123 -7.35 18.72 -1.93
C VAL A 123 -7.76 18.29 -3.35
N ASP A 124 -8.13 19.22 -4.21
CA ASP A 124 -8.59 18.97 -5.59
C ASP A 124 -7.45 18.77 -6.58
N ARG A 125 -6.25 19.26 -6.24
CA ARG A 125 -5.03 19.14 -7.06
C ARG A 125 -3.93 18.49 -6.23
N TYR A 126 -2.73 19.00 -6.34
CA TYR A 126 -1.56 18.61 -5.57
C TYR A 126 -0.68 19.85 -5.34
N ASP A 127 0.01 19.87 -4.20
CA ASP A 127 0.98 20.91 -3.87
C ASP A 127 2.35 20.62 -4.49
N ASP A 128 2.68 19.32 -4.61
CA ASP A 128 3.87 18.83 -5.32
C ASP A 128 3.58 17.47 -5.96
N ARG A 129 4.25 17.17 -7.07
CA ARG A 129 4.08 15.94 -7.83
C ARG A 129 5.36 15.51 -8.50
N GLU A 130 5.63 14.21 -8.41
CA GLU A 130 6.71 13.57 -9.16
C GLU A 130 6.20 12.32 -9.87
N ILE A 131 6.33 12.29 -11.19
CA ILE A 131 5.97 11.14 -12.03
C ILE A 131 7.21 10.30 -12.25
N ILE A 132 7.20 9.06 -11.78
CA ILE A 132 8.34 8.15 -11.80
C ILE A 132 8.05 7.02 -12.78
N LYS A 133 8.91 6.86 -13.80
CA LYS A 133 8.81 5.87 -14.89
C LYS A 133 10.15 5.20 -15.18
N THR A 134 11.04 5.16 -14.23
CA THR A 134 12.38 4.58 -14.34
C THR A 134 12.48 3.22 -13.66
N ASN A 135 13.63 2.57 -13.74
CA ASN A 135 13.87 1.27 -13.09
C ASN A 135 13.60 1.30 -11.57
N LEU A 136 13.37 0.13 -10.98
CA LEU A 136 12.93 0.04 -9.58
C LEU A 136 14.00 0.51 -8.58
N VAL A 137 15.28 0.40 -8.93
CA VAL A 137 16.38 0.89 -8.06
C VAL A 137 16.27 2.41 -7.93
N GLU A 138 16.20 3.11 -9.05
CA GLU A 138 16.07 4.57 -9.09
C GLU A 138 14.68 5.04 -8.63
N SER A 139 13.63 4.30 -8.96
CA SER A 139 12.26 4.57 -8.48
C SER A 139 12.18 4.55 -6.95
N TYR A 140 12.79 3.55 -6.32
CA TYR A 140 12.87 3.48 -4.87
C TYR A 140 13.56 4.71 -4.27
N GLU A 141 14.70 5.12 -4.81
CA GLU A 141 15.46 6.27 -4.32
C GLU A 141 14.69 7.59 -4.47
N ARG A 142 14.04 7.79 -5.63
CA ARG A 142 13.22 8.98 -5.87
C ARG A 142 12.02 9.05 -4.93
N LEU A 143 11.34 7.93 -4.69
CA LEU A 143 10.23 7.85 -3.75
C LEU A 143 10.68 8.11 -2.30
N MET A 144 11.85 7.57 -1.90
CA MET A 144 12.44 7.85 -0.59
C MET A 144 12.79 9.33 -0.42
N GLU A 145 13.34 9.95 -1.47
CA GLU A 145 13.66 11.38 -1.46
C GLU A 145 12.39 12.23 -1.40
N PHE A 146 11.33 11.87 -2.12
CA PHE A 146 10.02 12.52 -2.02
C PHE A 146 9.47 12.46 -0.59
N GLY A 147 9.52 11.28 0.05
CA GLY A 147 9.16 11.13 1.46
C GLY A 147 10.04 11.97 2.38
N ARG A 148 11.35 12.02 2.14
CA ARG A 148 12.29 12.84 2.93
C ARG A 148 11.99 14.33 2.82
N LYS A 149 11.62 14.81 1.65
CA LYS A 149 11.28 16.22 1.37
C LYS A 149 10.01 16.66 2.10
N HIS A 150 9.01 15.79 2.18
CA HIS A 150 7.65 16.18 2.57
C HIS A 150 7.20 15.68 3.94
N LEU A 151 7.92 14.74 4.57
CA LEU A 151 7.56 14.20 5.87
C LEU A 151 8.50 14.72 6.97
N PRO A 152 7.97 15.10 8.14
CA PRO A 152 8.81 15.47 9.28
C PRO A 152 9.56 14.25 9.82
N ASP A 153 10.78 14.45 10.29
CA ASP A 153 11.58 13.42 10.97
C ASP A 153 11.51 13.64 12.48
N LYS A 154 10.53 12.99 13.11
CA LYS A 154 10.35 13.10 14.55
C LYS A 154 11.52 12.46 15.28
N PHE A 155 11.97 13.09 16.36
CA PHE A 155 13.04 12.57 17.19
C PHE A 155 12.60 11.27 17.88
N PHE A 156 13.40 10.22 17.71
CA PHE A 156 13.13 8.92 18.33
C PHE A 156 14.44 8.21 18.68
N LEU A 157 14.51 7.69 19.90
CA LEU A 157 15.62 6.87 20.39
C LEU A 157 15.12 5.44 20.60
N GLU A 158 15.85 4.47 20.07
CA GLU A 158 15.68 3.06 20.40
C GLU A 158 16.96 2.59 21.13
N GLY A 159 16.86 2.42 22.45
CA GLY A 159 18.03 2.34 23.30
C GLY A 159 18.84 3.64 23.22
N ASP A 160 20.15 3.51 22.94
CA ASP A 160 21.06 4.65 22.80
C ASP A 160 21.22 5.15 21.36
N GLN A 161 20.47 4.57 20.41
CA GLN A 161 20.59 4.90 18.99
C GLN A 161 19.43 5.76 18.51
N ARG A 162 19.76 6.90 17.88
CA ARG A 162 18.76 7.69 17.16
C ARG A 162 18.33 6.95 15.89
N LYS A 163 17.02 6.77 15.72
CA LYS A 163 16.41 6.22 14.50
C LYS A 163 15.50 7.24 13.85
N SER A 164 15.52 7.30 12.53
CA SER A 164 14.59 8.09 11.74
C SER A 164 13.33 7.27 11.52
N LEU A 165 12.27 7.56 12.27
CA LEU A 165 10.96 6.93 12.10
C LEU A 165 10.42 7.14 10.69
N ARG A 166 10.54 8.38 10.17
CA ARG A 166 10.20 8.71 8.79
C ARG A 166 10.85 7.75 7.80
N SER A 167 12.17 7.60 7.88
CA SER A 167 12.92 6.77 6.93
C SER A 167 12.52 5.29 7.03
N ILE A 168 12.30 4.76 8.23
CA ILE A 168 11.87 3.38 8.44
C ILE A 168 10.49 3.15 7.82
N ILE A 169 9.51 4.00 8.16
CA ILE A 169 8.13 3.84 7.70
C ILE A 169 8.05 4.00 6.17
N THR A 170 8.69 5.06 5.62
CA THR A 170 8.69 5.30 4.18
C THR A 170 9.35 4.16 3.42
N ARG A 171 10.49 3.64 3.92
CA ARG A 171 11.18 2.48 3.32
C ARG A 171 10.26 1.28 3.22
N GLU A 172 9.58 0.92 4.30
CA GLU A 172 8.70 -0.24 4.33
C GLU A 172 7.50 -0.07 3.39
N MET A 173 6.89 1.12 3.35
CA MET A 173 5.78 1.39 2.44
C MET A 173 6.20 1.29 0.96
N ILE A 174 7.32 1.91 0.60
CA ILE A 174 7.84 1.92 -0.77
C ILE A 174 8.30 0.52 -1.19
N ALA A 175 9.07 -0.18 -0.35
CA ALA A 175 9.51 -1.54 -0.64
C ALA A 175 8.31 -2.47 -0.88
N ASN A 176 7.30 -2.42 -0.01
CA ASN A 176 6.09 -3.23 -0.17
C ASN A 176 5.35 -2.92 -1.48
N THR A 177 5.16 -1.63 -1.80
CA THR A 177 4.50 -1.21 -3.05
C THR A 177 5.23 -1.75 -4.28
N LEU A 178 6.57 -1.67 -4.31
CA LEU A 178 7.35 -2.14 -5.46
C LEU A 178 7.44 -3.68 -5.53
N ILE A 179 7.52 -4.37 -4.39
CA ILE A 179 7.60 -5.85 -4.34
C ILE A 179 6.24 -6.51 -4.63
N HIS A 180 5.14 -5.93 -4.17
CA HIS A 180 3.81 -6.56 -4.27
C HIS A 180 2.97 -6.04 -5.44
N ARG A 181 3.56 -5.28 -6.37
CA ARG A 181 2.87 -4.72 -7.53
C ARG A 181 2.68 -5.74 -8.65
N GLU A 182 1.49 -5.73 -9.28
CA GLU A 182 1.27 -6.38 -10.57
C GLU A 182 1.68 -5.44 -11.71
N TYR A 183 2.83 -5.72 -12.30
CA TYR A 183 3.44 -4.86 -13.33
C TYR A 183 2.73 -4.91 -14.68
N THR A 184 1.95 -5.95 -14.96
CA THR A 184 1.18 -6.07 -16.21
C THR A 184 -0.16 -5.34 -16.17
N SER A 185 -0.51 -4.75 -15.04
CA SER A 185 -1.73 -3.96 -14.87
C SER A 185 -1.58 -2.55 -15.41
N THR A 186 -2.65 -2.01 -15.97
CA THR A 186 -2.73 -0.60 -16.39
C THR A 186 -2.98 0.37 -15.24
N TYR A 187 -3.23 -0.13 -14.03
CA TYR A 187 -3.42 0.71 -12.85
C TYR A 187 -2.11 1.40 -12.44
N GLN A 188 -2.14 2.72 -12.36
CA GLN A 188 -0.99 3.52 -11.97
C GLN A 188 -0.80 3.47 -10.45
N ALA A 189 0.39 3.08 -9.99
CA ALA A 189 0.70 3.11 -8.58
C ALA A 189 0.83 4.55 -8.07
N LYS A 190 0.55 4.74 -6.77
CA LYS A 190 0.61 6.06 -6.14
C LYS A 190 1.34 5.98 -4.80
N PHE A 191 2.08 7.03 -4.50
CA PHE A 191 2.54 7.37 -3.16
C PHE A 191 2.00 8.76 -2.82
N VAL A 192 1.10 8.86 -1.89
CA VAL A 192 0.38 10.10 -1.58
C VAL A 192 0.65 10.51 -0.13
N ILE A 193 0.99 11.77 0.05
CA ILE A 193 1.15 12.40 1.37
C ILE A 193 0.06 13.46 1.50
N GLU A 194 -0.84 13.27 2.44
CA GLU A 194 -1.91 14.19 2.80
C GLU A 194 -1.64 14.84 4.15
N ARG A 195 -2.56 15.67 4.65
CA ARG A 195 -2.41 16.32 5.95
C ARG A 195 -2.46 15.32 7.11
N GLU A 196 -3.39 14.39 7.06
CA GLU A 196 -3.71 13.47 8.15
C GLU A 196 -3.10 12.07 7.98
N CYS A 197 -2.71 11.72 6.76
CA CYS A 197 -2.17 10.40 6.44
C CYS A 197 -1.23 10.43 5.25
N MET A 198 -0.47 9.36 5.10
CA MET A 198 0.19 9.00 3.86
C MET A 198 -0.21 7.59 3.45
N TYR A 199 -0.27 7.32 2.16
CA TYR A 199 -0.61 6.00 1.67
C TYR A 199 0.10 5.66 0.38
N VAL A 200 0.23 4.37 0.14
CA VAL A 200 0.64 3.80 -1.16
C VAL A 200 -0.48 2.94 -1.71
N GLU A 201 -0.63 2.95 -3.02
CA GLU A 201 -1.56 2.10 -3.76
C GLU A 201 -0.89 1.52 -4.98
N ASN A 202 -1.14 0.24 -5.25
CA ASN A 202 -0.71 -0.41 -6.49
C ASN A 202 -1.68 -1.52 -6.90
N ALA A 203 -1.68 -1.84 -8.20
CA ALA A 203 -2.37 -3.03 -8.68
C ALA A 203 -1.80 -4.27 -7.99
N ASN A 204 -2.67 -5.18 -7.62
CA ASN A 204 -2.34 -6.43 -6.95
C ASN A 204 -3.08 -7.59 -7.60
N ARG A 205 -2.61 -8.79 -7.34
CA ARG A 205 -3.33 -10.04 -7.57
C ARG A 205 -3.65 -10.61 -6.20
N ALA A 206 -4.77 -10.20 -5.64
CA ALA A 206 -5.19 -10.69 -4.35
C ALA A 206 -5.44 -12.20 -4.38
N THR A 207 -4.91 -12.90 -3.40
CA THR A 207 -5.29 -14.29 -3.11
C THR A 207 -6.55 -14.33 -2.25
N GLN A 208 -6.74 -13.30 -1.44
CA GLN A 208 -7.89 -13.09 -0.58
C GLN A 208 -8.20 -11.59 -0.52
N THR A 209 -9.47 -11.23 -0.46
CA THR A 209 -9.87 -9.85 -0.16
C THR A 209 -10.02 -9.74 1.34
N ALA A 210 -9.03 -9.15 2.01
CA ALA A 210 -9.03 -9.06 3.47
C ALA A 210 -8.26 -7.83 3.97
N VAL A 211 -8.60 -7.38 5.16
CA VAL A 211 -7.75 -6.48 5.94
C VAL A 211 -6.62 -7.30 6.54
N ILE A 212 -5.39 -6.92 6.25
CA ILE A 212 -4.20 -7.59 6.78
C ILE A 212 -3.96 -7.07 8.19
N THR A 213 -3.84 -8.00 9.13
CA THR A 213 -3.50 -7.76 10.53
C THR A 213 -2.21 -8.52 10.88
N LEU A 214 -1.64 -8.27 12.07
CA LEU A 214 -0.46 -9.00 12.52
C LEU A 214 -0.73 -10.52 12.70
N ASP A 215 -1.99 -10.89 12.93
CA ASP A 215 -2.38 -12.28 13.20
C ASP A 215 -2.60 -13.09 11.91
N ASN A 216 -3.01 -12.42 10.80
CA ASN A 216 -3.24 -13.07 9.51
C ASN A 216 -2.18 -12.75 8.45
N LEU A 217 -1.05 -12.16 8.87
CA LEU A 217 0.05 -11.80 7.98
C LEU A 217 0.79 -13.05 7.49
N GLU A 218 0.60 -13.38 6.23
CA GLU A 218 1.41 -14.38 5.53
C GLU A 218 2.37 -13.68 4.54
N PRO A 219 3.70 -13.81 4.73
CA PRO A 219 4.68 -13.23 3.82
C PRO A 219 4.64 -13.95 2.46
N ASN A 220 3.94 -13.39 1.51
CA ASN A 220 3.86 -13.93 0.14
C ASN A 220 4.17 -12.83 -0.89
N PRO A 221 5.46 -12.60 -1.24
CA PRO A 221 5.82 -11.61 -2.22
C PRO A 221 5.28 -11.97 -3.60
N LYS A 222 4.59 -11.04 -4.25
CA LYS A 222 4.07 -11.23 -5.62
C LYS A 222 5.20 -11.30 -6.65
N ASN A 223 6.34 -10.66 -6.34
CA ASN A 223 7.54 -10.66 -7.17
C ASN A 223 8.75 -11.13 -6.33
N PRO A 224 8.93 -12.45 -6.12
CA PRO A 224 9.97 -13.00 -5.27
C PRO A 224 11.41 -12.71 -5.75
N ILE A 225 11.63 -12.57 -7.07
CA ILE A 225 12.96 -12.21 -7.62
C ILE A 225 13.28 -10.75 -7.24
N ILE A 226 12.35 -9.81 -7.48
CA ILE A 226 12.50 -8.41 -7.09
C ILE A 226 12.67 -8.29 -5.58
N ALA A 227 11.87 -9.03 -4.79
CA ALA A 227 11.97 -9.06 -3.34
C ALA A 227 13.35 -9.54 -2.87
N SER A 228 13.88 -10.61 -3.48
CA SER A 228 15.21 -11.14 -3.18
C SER A 228 16.30 -10.14 -3.53
N PHE A 229 16.20 -9.48 -4.68
CA PHE A 229 17.14 -8.45 -5.11
C PHE A 229 17.15 -7.26 -4.13
N PHE A 230 15.98 -6.76 -3.77
CA PHE A 230 15.84 -5.66 -2.79
C PHE A 230 16.40 -6.02 -1.42
N ARG A 231 16.19 -7.26 -0.95
CA ARG A 231 16.83 -7.72 0.30
C ARG A 231 18.34 -7.72 0.22
N ASN A 232 18.93 -8.20 -0.88
CA ASN A 232 20.38 -8.22 -1.04
C ASN A 232 20.98 -6.82 -0.95
N ILE A 233 20.36 -5.81 -1.56
CA ILE A 233 20.85 -4.42 -1.55
C ILE A 233 20.37 -3.57 -0.34
N GLY A 234 19.61 -4.16 0.58
CA GLY A 234 19.14 -3.50 1.80
C GLY A 234 17.94 -2.55 1.62
N TYR A 235 17.22 -2.64 0.51
CA TYR A 235 15.98 -1.88 0.29
C TYR A 235 14.77 -2.51 0.99
N ALA A 236 14.81 -3.79 1.27
CA ALA A 236 13.80 -4.50 2.03
C ALA A 236 14.45 -5.36 3.12
N ASP A 237 13.75 -5.50 4.23
CA ASP A 237 14.15 -6.38 5.33
C ASP A 237 13.78 -7.86 5.01
N GLN A 238 14.06 -8.77 5.95
CA GLN A 238 13.66 -10.17 5.83
C GLN A 238 12.14 -10.31 5.79
N LEU A 239 11.66 -11.34 5.10
CA LEU A 239 10.24 -11.61 4.91
C LEU A 239 9.44 -11.55 6.23
N GLY A 240 8.39 -10.70 6.24
CA GLY A 240 7.48 -10.54 7.36
C GLY A 240 7.91 -9.54 8.43
N SER A 241 9.14 -9.04 8.43
CA SER A 241 9.58 -8.01 9.39
C SER A 241 9.05 -6.62 9.03
N GLY A 242 8.92 -6.30 7.74
CA GLY A 242 8.53 -4.98 7.25
C GLY A 242 7.16 -4.54 7.74
N VAL A 243 6.14 -5.38 7.64
CA VAL A 243 4.79 -5.07 8.15
C VAL A 243 4.81 -4.91 9.67
N ARG A 244 5.53 -5.76 10.40
CA ARG A 244 5.68 -5.62 11.85
C ARG A 244 6.38 -4.32 12.23
N ASN A 245 7.39 -3.91 11.46
CA ASN A 245 8.05 -2.62 11.63
C ASN A 245 7.08 -1.46 11.38
N LEU A 246 6.23 -1.54 10.35
CA LEU A 246 5.20 -0.53 10.10
C LEU A 246 4.24 -0.38 11.28
N PHE A 247 3.70 -1.47 11.84
CA PHE A 247 2.86 -1.42 13.03
C PHE A 247 3.60 -0.83 14.23
N LYS A 248 4.82 -1.30 14.50
CA LYS A 248 5.62 -0.81 15.63
C LYS A 248 5.92 0.68 15.52
N TYR A 249 6.50 1.11 14.41
CA TYR A 249 7.03 2.46 14.28
C TYR A 249 5.96 3.50 13.94
N SER A 250 4.84 3.13 13.32
CA SER A 250 3.69 4.03 13.13
C SER A 250 3.08 4.48 14.45
N ARG A 251 3.01 3.60 15.46
CA ARG A 251 2.58 3.97 16.81
C ARG A 251 3.47 5.05 17.44
N TYR A 252 4.78 4.97 17.26
CA TYR A 252 5.70 6.01 17.74
C TYR A 252 5.63 7.29 16.90
N TYR A 253 5.33 7.16 15.60
CA TYR A 253 5.29 8.29 14.68
C TYR A 253 4.01 9.12 14.80
N SER A 254 2.85 8.49 14.93
CA SER A 254 1.54 9.14 14.89
C SER A 254 0.61 8.80 16.05
N GLY A 255 1.00 7.89 16.95
CA GLY A 255 0.12 7.37 18.00
C GLY A 255 -0.95 6.38 17.50
N ARG A 256 -0.97 6.08 16.19
CA ARG A 256 -1.99 5.23 15.54
C ARG A 256 -1.34 4.10 14.75
N GLU A 257 -2.12 3.06 14.47
CA GLU A 257 -1.69 1.92 13.68
C GLU A 257 -1.86 2.17 12.18
N PRO A 258 -1.04 1.52 11.34
CA PRO A 258 -1.24 1.53 9.89
C PRO A 258 -2.41 0.62 9.52
N GLU A 259 -3.03 0.90 8.37
CA GLU A 259 -4.07 0.07 7.77
C GLU A 259 -3.54 -0.58 6.50
N PHE A 260 -3.83 -1.87 6.33
CA PHE A 260 -3.46 -2.64 5.14
C PHE A 260 -4.74 -3.22 4.55
N VAL A 261 -4.94 -2.98 3.27
CA VAL A 261 -6.07 -3.53 2.53
C VAL A 261 -5.55 -4.31 1.34
N GLU A 262 -5.82 -5.61 1.30
CA GLU A 262 -5.53 -6.46 0.16
C GLU A 262 -6.80 -6.67 -0.67
N GLY A 263 -6.70 -6.37 -1.95
CA GLY A 263 -7.73 -6.52 -2.96
C GLY A 263 -7.09 -6.45 -4.34
N ASP A 264 -7.85 -6.19 -5.39
CA ASP A 264 -7.30 -5.90 -6.73
C ASP A 264 -6.40 -4.66 -6.72
N ILE A 265 -6.60 -3.79 -5.73
CA ILE A 265 -5.69 -2.72 -5.36
C ILE A 265 -5.19 -3.00 -3.94
N PHE A 266 -3.88 -3.13 -3.80
CA PHE A 266 -3.22 -3.18 -2.51
C PHE A 266 -2.97 -1.77 -2.00
N ARG A 267 -3.35 -1.51 -0.75
CA ARG A 267 -3.15 -0.21 -0.10
C ARG A 267 -2.51 -0.37 1.27
N ILE A 268 -1.53 0.46 1.56
CA ILE A 268 -1.01 0.69 2.91
C ILE A 268 -1.27 2.15 3.26
N LEU A 269 -1.98 2.41 4.34
CA LEU A 269 -2.22 3.74 4.87
C LEU A 269 -1.56 3.88 6.24
N VAL A 270 -0.78 4.93 6.40
CA VAL A 270 -0.14 5.30 7.68
C VAL A 270 -0.66 6.67 8.10
N PRO A 271 -1.32 6.78 9.27
CA PRO A 271 -1.73 8.07 9.82
C PRO A 271 -0.51 8.94 10.15
N LEU A 272 -0.63 10.25 9.93
CA LEU A 272 0.43 11.23 10.21
C LEU A 272 0.06 12.01 11.47
N GLY A 273 -0.22 11.74 12.55
CA GLY A 273 -0.66 12.53 13.73
C GLY A 273 -0.71 14.03 13.45
N GLY A 274 -1.79 14.70 13.83
CA GLY A 274 -1.86 16.15 13.76
C GLY A 274 -0.66 16.78 14.51
N GLU A 275 -0.27 17.98 14.11
CA GLU A 275 0.76 18.75 14.82
C GLU A 275 0.39 18.81 16.31
N THR A 276 1.10 18.06 17.13
CA THR A 276 1.09 18.30 18.58
C THR A 276 1.79 19.63 18.74
N GLU A 277 1.05 20.68 19.03
CA GLU A 277 1.60 21.88 19.62
C GLU A 277 2.48 21.43 20.79
N GLU A 278 3.75 21.77 20.75
CA GLU A 278 4.66 21.61 21.88
C GLU A 278 4.00 22.31 23.07
N ILE A 279 3.52 21.54 24.04
CA ILE A 279 3.14 22.09 25.34
C ILE A 279 4.44 22.47 26.05
N GLY A 280 4.93 23.64 25.70
CA GLY A 280 5.84 24.40 26.54
C GLY A 280 5.07 24.87 27.76
N SER A 281 5.44 24.36 28.93
CA SER A 281 4.96 24.86 30.20
C SER A 281 5.14 26.36 30.33
N THR A 282 4.10 27.15 30.56
CA THR A 282 3.98 28.18 31.58
C THR A 282 2.64 28.93 31.54
N THR A 283 1.83 28.67 32.57
CA THR A 283 0.98 29.61 33.36
C THR A 283 0.11 30.70 32.69
N GLN A 284 -1.20 30.50 32.87
CA GLN A 284 -2.30 31.48 33.19
C GLN A 284 -2.57 32.66 32.24
N SER A 285 -3.73 32.71 31.64
CA SER A 285 -4.95 33.46 32.08
C SER A 285 -5.94 33.66 30.95
N THR A 286 -7.17 33.20 31.16
CA THR A 286 -8.49 33.77 30.85
C THR A 286 -8.69 34.67 29.60
N THR A 287 -9.51 34.32 28.63
CA THR A 287 -10.86 34.83 28.40
C THR A 287 -11.46 34.31 27.07
N GLN A 288 -12.73 34.00 27.14
CA GLN A 288 -13.66 33.48 26.13
C GLN A 288 -13.68 34.23 24.79
N SER A 289 -13.86 33.49 23.68
CA SER A 289 -14.98 33.70 22.77
C SER A 289 -15.05 32.61 21.68
N THR A 290 -16.14 31.94 21.67
CA THR A 290 -16.87 31.09 20.73
C THR A 290 -16.59 31.32 19.24
N THR A 291 -16.27 30.29 18.45
CA THR A 291 -17.09 29.87 17.31
C THR A 291 -16.66 28.45 16.86
N GLN A 292 -17.60 27.53 16.86
CA GLN A 292 -17.47 26.11 16.51
C GLN A 292 -17.37 25.91 14.99
N SER A 293 -16.45 25.05 14.56
CA SER A 293 -16.68 24.16 13.41
C SER A 293 -15.91 22.88 13.66
N THR A 294 -16.61 21.93 14.20
CA THR A 294 -16.11 20.59 14.56
C THR A 294 -16.20 19.68 13.35
N THR A 295 -15.05 19.23 12.83
CA THR A 295 -15.01 18.00 12.05
C THR A 295 -14.07 17.03 12.78
N GLN A 296 -14.62 16.22 13.67
CA GLN A 296 -13.90 15.17 14.39
C GLN A 296 -13.76 13.96 13.50
N SER A 297 -12.51 13.56 13.21
CA SER A 297 -12.17 12.22 12.71
C SER A 297 -12.11 11.28 13.90
N ALA A 298 -13.10 10.40 14.03
CA ALA A 298 -13.22 9.44 15.10
C ALA A 298 -12.18 8.31 14.97
N THR A 299 -11.52 7.95 16.07
CA THR A 299 -10.70 6.74 16.23
C THR A 299 -11.53 5.46 16.05
N GLN A 300 -10.93 4.29 15.79
CA GLN A 300 -11.69 3.03 15.63
C GLN A 300 -12.56 2.72 16.87
N SER A 301 -12.13 3.05 18.09
CA SER A 301 -12.96 2.97 19.28
C SER A 301 -14.16 3.93 19.21
N ASP A 302 -13.95 5.16 18.72
CA ASP A 302 -15.00 6.15 18.55
C ASP A 302 -15.95 5.77 17.39
N GLN A 303 -15.43 5.18 16.32
CA GLN A 303 -16.26 4.64 15.23
C GLN A 303 -17.13 3.48 15.71
N TRP A 304 -16.56 2.59 16.51
CA TRP A 304 -17.31 1.47 17.08
C TRP A 304 -18.38 1.94 18.08
N GLU A 305 -18.06 2.91 18.91
CA GLU A 305 -19.04 3.55 19.80
C GLU A 305 -20.11 4.33 19.00
N GLN A 306 -19.75 5.01 17.92
CA GLN A 306 -20.71 5.67 17.04
C GLN A 306 -21.59 4.67 16.29
N ILE A 307 -21.05 3.53 15.82
CA ILE A 307 -21.83 2.46 15.20
C ILE A 307 -22.83 1.86 16.23
N LYS A 308 -22.40 1.61 17.47
CA LYS A 308 -23.29 1.17 18.55
C LYS A 308 -24.37 2.21 18.86
N ALA A 309 -24.03 3.48 18.89
CA ALA A 309 -24.98 4.56 19.08
C ALA A 309 -26.01 4.62 17.94
N VAL A 310 -25.59 4.46 16.69
CA VAL A 310 -26.47 4.37 15.51
C VAL A 310 -27.41 3.16 15.64
N MET A 311 -26.89 1.99 16.00
CA MET A 311 -27.71 0.80 16.23
C MET A 311 -28.72 0.98 17.38
N ALA A 312 -28.33 1.65 18.46
CA ALA A 312 -29.21 1.95 19.59
C ALA A 312 -30.37 2.88 19.20
N VAL A 313 -30.09 3.93 18.41
CA VAL A 313 -31.12 4.83 17.89
C VAL A 313 -32.08 4.10 16.94
N ILE A 314 -31.56 3.22 16.07
CA ILE A 314 -32.38 2.40 15.17
C ILE A 314 -33.28 1.42 15.94
N ARG A 315 -32.76 0.79 17.03
CA ARG A 315 -33.58 -0.07 17.89
C ARG A 315 -34.75 0.67 18.54
N GLN A 316 -34.51 1.89 18.97
CA GLN A 316 -35.55 2.73 19.59
C GLN A 316 -36.54 3.31 18.58
N ASN A 317 -36.03 3.67 17.39
CA ASN A 317 -36.81 4.36 16.35
C ASN A 317 -36.58 3.73 14.95
N PRO A 318 -37.17 2.54 14.68
CA PRO A 318 -36.91 1.82 13.43
C PRO A 318 -37.39 2.54 12.17
N GLU A 319 -38.21 3.55 12.31
CA GLU A 319 -38.80 4.32 11.20
C GLU A 319 -37.93 5.52 10.79
N PHE A 320 -36.91 5.85 11.58
CA PHE A 320 -36.09 7.02 11.32
C PHE A 320 -35.32 6.90 9.99
N SER A 321 -35.31 8.02 9.27
CA SER A 321 -34.43 8.18 8.11
C SER A 321 -32.97 8.35 8.59
N GLN A 322 -32.02 8.06 7.73
CA GLN A 322 -30.58 8.28 7.98
C GLN A 322 -30.29 9.72 8.43
N ARG A 323 -31.04 10.70 7.92
CA ARG A 323 -30.92 12.10 8.28
C ARG A 323 -31.39 12.38 9.71
N GLN A 324 -32.49 11.78 10.15
CA GLN A 324 -33.00 11.90 11.52
C GLN A 324 -32.07 11.22 12.53
N VAL A 325 -31.48 10.08 12.17
CA VAL A 325 -30.45 9.42 13.01
C VAL A 325 -29.21 10.30 13.14
N ALA A 326 -28.79 10.96 12.05
CA ALA A 326 -27.67 11.89 12.07
C ALA A 326 -27.93 13.10 12.96
N GLU A 327 -29.15 13.66 12.88
CA GLU A 327 -29.58 14.81 13.66
C GLU A 327 -29.67 14.47 15.16
N GLN A 328 -30.20 13.29 15.51
CA GLN A 328 -30.30 12.84 16.90
C GLN A 328 -28.95 12.57 17.57
N LEU A 329 -27.97 12.08 16.79
CA LEU A 329 -26.62 11.79 17.29
C LEU A 329 -25.63 12.95 17.13
N GLY A 330 -26.03 14.07 16.50
CA GLY A 330 -25.13 15.17 16.20
C GLY A 330 -24.02 14.81 15.22
N LEU A 331 -24.22 13.77 14.39
CA LEU A 331 -23.24 13.27 13.44
C LEU A 331 -23.46 13.84 12.04
N ASN A 332 -22.39 13.88 11.25
CA ASN A 332 -22.52 14.27 9.84
C ASN A 332 -23.40 13.25 9.09
N PRO A 333 -24.38 13.68 8.29
CA PRO A 333 -25.27 12.78 7.53
C PRO A 333 -24.51 11.78 6.62
N ASN A 334 -23.35 12.17 6.06
CA ASN A 334 -22.52 11.28 5.27
C ASN A 334 -21.85 10.17 6.11
N THR A 335 -21.48 10.46 7.36
CA THR A 335 -20.96 9.50 8.32
C THR A 335 -22.01 8.45 8.68
N VAL A 336 -23.25 8.89 8.96
CA VAL A 336 -24.35 7.97 9.24
C VAL A 336 -24.71 7.12 8.02
N LYS A 337 -24.72 7.72 6.82
CA LYS A 337 -24.93 7.00 5.56
C LYS A 337 -23.87 5.91 5.35
N TYR A 338 -22.62 6.20 5.69
CA TYR A 338 -21.52 5.23 5.64
C TYR A 338 -21.76 4.08 6.63
N TYR A 339 -22.15 4.37 7.89
CA TYR A 339 -22.43 3.32 8.88
C TYR A 339 -23.62 2.45 8.50
N PHE A 340 -24.68 3.03 7.95
CA PHE A 340 -25.83 2.28 7.45
C PHE A 340 -25.42 1.33 6.33
N ARG A 341 -24.63 1.78 5.36
CA ARG A 341 -24.12 0.94 4.29
C ARG A 341 -23.26 -0.20 4.84
N LYS A 342 -22.35 0.10 5.76
CA LYS A 342 -21.48 -0.90 6.40
C LYS A 342 -22.28 -1.97 7.15
N LEU A 343 -23.29 -1.58 7.91
CA LEU A 343 -24.17 -2.52 8.64
C LEU A 343 -25.04 -3.36 7.67
N GLN A 344 -25.43 -2.81 6.53
CA GLN A 344 -26.14 -3.54 5.47
C GLN A 344 -25.23 -4.55 4.77
N GLU A 345 -24.00 -4.16 4.43
CA GLU A 345 -23.00 -5.04 3.84
C GLU A 345 -22.61 -6.19 4.77
N GLN A 346 -22.65 -5.98 6.07
CA GLN A 346 -22.42 -7.00 7.11
C GLN A 346 -23.67 -7.84 7.43
N GLY A 347 -24.79 -7.61 6.76
CA GLY A 347 -26.04 -8.32 7.02
C GLY A 347 -26.74 -7.96 8.34
N GLN A 348 -26.18 -7.04 9.13
CA GLN A 348 -26.69 -6.66 10.46
C GLN A 348 -27.86 -5.65 10.40
N LEU A 349 -28.10 -5.04 9.24
CA LEU A 349 -29.16 -4.05 9.06
C LEU A 349 -29.90 -4.31 7.74
N LYS A 350 -31.21 -4.51 7.81
CA LYS A 350 -32.08 -4.64 6.64
C LYS A 350 -33.20 -3.62 6.67
N ARG A 351 -33.68 -3.21 5.51
CA ARG A 351 -34.85 -2.34 5.41
C ARG A 351 -36.06 -3.16 4.92
N MET A 352 -37.11 -3.17 5.71
CA MET A 352 -38.41 -3.77 5.31
C MET A 352 -39.40 -2.68 4.94
N GLY A 353 -40.07 -2.84 3.78
CA GLY A 353 -41.10 -1.91 3.29
C GLY A 353 -40.61 -0.92 2.23
N SER A 354 -41.47 0.05 1.88
CA SER A 354 -41.19 1.04 0.83
C SER A 354 -40.22 2.12 1.29
N SER A 355 -39.62 2.88 0.35
CA SER A 355 -38.71 3.98 0.61
C SER A 355 -39.32 5.09 1.49
N ARG A 356 -40.66 5.24 1.54
CA ARG A 356 -41.37 6.26 2.32
C ARG A 356 -41.99 5.76 3.64
N LYS A 357 -42.23 4.44 3.81
CA LYS A 357 -42.86 3.85 5.01
C LYS A 357 -42.16 2.55 5.47
N GLY A 358 -40.86 2.42 5.15
CA GLY A 358 -40.09 1.24 5.54
C GLY A 358 -39.46 1.39 6.93
N LYS A 359 -39.27 0.26 7.61
CA LYS A 359 -38.60 0.16 8.91
C LYS A 359 -37.23 -0.50 8.76
N TRP A 360 -36.29 -0.10 9.59
CA TRP A 360 -34.99 -0.75 9.71
C TRP A 360 -35.10 -1.89 10.72
N ILE A 361 -34.52 -3.04 10.35
CA ILE A 361 -34.43 -4.21 11.20
C ILE A 361 -32.95 -4.53 11.42
N LEU A 362 -32.56 -4.68 12.68
CA LEU A 362 -31.26 -5.17 13.08
C LEU A 362 -31.34 -6.69 13.21
N GLU A 363 -30.51 -7.41 12.46
CA GLU A 363 -30.30 -8.86 12.61
C GLU A 363 -29.14 -9.07 13.59
N GLU A 364 -29.30 -9.97 14.56
CA GLU A 364 -28.28 -10.32 15.58
C GLU A 364 -27.22 -11.25 15.02
#